data_ab01476dd334b708c56341098895ebf3
#
_entry.id   ab01476dd334b708c56341098895ebf3
#
_cell.length_a   1.000
_cell.length_b   1.000
_cell.length_c   1.000
_cell.angle_alpha   90.00
_cell.angle_beta   90.00
_cell.angle_gamma   90.00
#
_symmetry.space_group_name_H-M   'P 1'
#
loop_
_entity.id
_entity.type
_entity.pdbx_description
1 polymer ?
#
loop_
_entity_poly.entity_id
_entity_poly.type
_entity_poly.pdbx_seq_one_letter_code
_entity_poly.pdbx_strand_id
1 'polypeptide(L)'
;MESFSQYAVAAAKEAFEDAGLDMAEEDPYRIGTIIGSGIGGLECHEKNYKKLQERGPGRVNPLMIPLMISNMAAGNVSIQLGLKGKCTDVVTACASGANSIGDAMRAIQYGDLDVCVAGGTEASICPSGVAGFTALTACLLYTSPS
;
A
#
# COMPACT_ATOMS: atom_id res chain seq x y z
N MET A 1 -0.85 -0.25 -12.30
CA MET A 1 -0.51 -0.32 -10.85
C MET A 1 1.00 -0.26 -10.68
N GLU A 2 1.49 0.47 -9.69
CA GLU A 2 2.88 0.43 -9.25
C GLU A 2 3.15 -0.81 -8.39
N SER A 3 4.44 -1.15 -8.22
CA SER A 3 4.84 -2.42 -7.58
C SER A 3 4.25 -2.61 -6.19
N PHE A 4 4.23 -1.56 -5.33
CA PHE A 4 3.66 -1.67 -3.99
C PHE A 4 2.17 -2.07 -4.01
N SER A 5 1.39 -1.54 -4.96
CA SER A 5 -0.02 -1.94 -5.14
C SER A 5 -0.16 -3.34 -5.74
N GLN A 6 0.77 -3.76 -6.62
CA GLN A 6 0.76 -5.11 -7.18
C GLN A 6 1.01 -6.16 -6.10
N TYR A 7 1.97 -5.91 -5.20
CA TYR A 7 2.26 -6.79 -4.07
C TYR A 7 1.08 -6.88 -3.10
N ALA A 8 0.44 -5.73 -2.80
CA ALA A 8 -0.77 -5.72 -1.97
C ALA A 8 -1.89 -6.57 -2.58
N VAL A 9 -2.16 -6.41 -3.88
CA VAL A 9 -3.21 -7.18 -4.57
C VAL A 9 -2.89 -8.66 -4.61
N ALA A 10 -1.65 -9.05 -4.87
CA ALA A 10 -1.24 -10.45 -4.92
C ALA A 10 -1.42 -11.11 -3.55
N ALA A 11 -0.88 -10.52 -2.50
CA ALA A 11 -1.01 -11.02 -1.14
C ALA A 11 -2.46 -11.03 -0.62
N ALA A 12 -3.24 -9.99 -0.96
CA ALA A 12 -4.64 -9.92 -0.58
C ALA A 12 -5.49 -11.00 -1.24
N LYS A 13 -5.24 -11.33 -2.51
CA LYS A 13 -5.94 -12.45 -3.19
C LYS A 13 -5.64 -13.78 -2.50
N GLU A 14 -4.38 -14.07 -2.24
CA GLU A 14 -3.97 -15.28 -1.54
C GLU A 14 -4.60 -15.38 -0.15
N ALA A 15 -4.55 -14.29 0.64
CA ALA A 15 -5.16 -14.23 1.96
C ALA A 15 -6.69 -14.41 1.93
N PHE A 16 -7.35 -13.87 0.91
CA PHE A 16 -8.80 -13.98 0.74
C PHE A 16 -9.21 -15.40 0.37
N GLU A 17 -8.47 -16.06 -0.51
CA GLU A 17 -8.64 -17.47 -0.89
C GLU A 17 -8.40 -18.40 0.31
N ASP A 18 -7.32 -18.17 1.07
CA ASP A 18 -6.97 -18.95 2.27
C ASP A 18 -8.02 -18.81 3.39
N ALA A 19 -8.66 -17.64 3.50
CA ALA A 19 -9.76 -17.42 4.43
C ALA A 19 -11.05 -18.17 4.07
N GLY A 20 -11.16 -18.71 2.86
CA GLY A 20 -12.34 -19.46 2.40
C GLY A 20 -13.59 -18.59 2.24
N LEU A 21 -13.44 -17.29 2.01
CA LEU A 21 -14.55 -16.36 1.81
C LEU A 21 -15.17 -16.49 0.42
N ASP A 22 -16.49 -16.59 0.36
CA ASP A 22 -17.24 -16.59 -0.89
C ASP A 22 -18.02 -15.27 -1.02
N MET A 23 -17.62 -14.45 -1.99
CA MET A 23 -18.28 -13.17 -2.28
C MET A 23 -19.74 -13.30 -2.73
N ALA A 24 -20.20 -14.50 -3.10
CA ALA A 24 -21.62 -14.73 -3.39
C ALA A 24 -22.49 -14.82 -2.14
N GLU A 25 -21.88 -15.17 -0.99
CA GLU A 25 -22.55 -15.31 0.30
C GLU A 25 -22.30 -14.12 1.24
N GLU A 26 -21.28 -13.32 0.95
CA GLU A 26 -20.82 -12.21 1.79
C GLU A 26 -21.45 -10.86 1.39
N ASP A 27 -21.70 -9.99 2.37
CA ASP A 27 -22.05 -8.59 2.09
C ASP A 27 -20.79 -7.75 1.78
N PRO A 28 -20.58 -7.35 0.51
CA PRO A 28 -19.40 -6.59 0.13
C PRO A 28 -19.29 -5.24 0.84
N TYR A 29 -20.38 -4.66 1.33
CA TYR A 29 -20.38 -3.41 2.09
C TYR A 29 -19.89 -3.58 3.54
N ARG A 30 -19.84 -4.81 4.01
CA ARG A 30 -19.35 -5.18 5.34
C ARG A 30 -17.90 -5.68 5.33
N ILE A 31 -17.29 -5.79 4.14
CA ILE A 31 -15.88 -6.19 3.99
C ILE A 31 -15.04 -4.97 3.64
N GLY A 32 -14.13 -4.61 4.54
CA GLY A 32 -13.23 -3.47 4.40
C GLY A 32 -11.82 -3.83 3.92
N THR A 33 -11.05 -2.79 3.61
CA THR A 33 -9.64 -2.89 3.24
C THR A 33 -8.87 -1.80 3.98
N ILE A 34 -7.90 -2.18 4.81
CA ILE A 34 -7.04 -1.26 5.55
C ILE A 34 -5.59 -1.71 5.33
N ILE A 35 -4.92 -1.08 4.36
CA ILE A 35 -3.55 -1.47 3.97
C ILE A 35 -2.67 -0.24 4.02
N GLY A 36 -1.65 -0.28 4.87
CA GLY A 36 -0.71 0.80 5.05
C GLY A 36 0.50 0.71 4.10
N SER A 37 0.98 1.87 3.68
CA SER A 37 2.26 2.02 2.99
C SER A 37 2.96 3.27 3.51
N GLY A 38 4.25 3.16 3.83
CA GLY A 38 5.01 4.27 4.38
C GLY A 38 5.30 5.37 3.35
N ILE A 39 5.50 5.00 2.08
CA ILE A 39 5.96 5.93 1.04
C ILE A 39 5.09 5.87 -0.22
N GLY A 40 4.48 4.71 -0.51
CA GLY A 40 3.72 4.53 -1.74
C GLY A 40 4.61 4.40 -2.98
N GLY A 41 4.21 5.02 -4.09
CA GLY A 41 4.85 4.88 -5.41
C GLY A 41 6.07 5.77 -5.62
N LEU A 42 7.11 5.64 -4.80
CA LEU A 42 8.32 6.45 -4.89
C LEU A 42 9.02 6.33 -6.25
N GLU A 43 9.10 5.12 -6.81
CA GLU A 43 9.69 4.91 -8.12
C GLU A 43 8.90 5.62 -9.24
N CYS A 44 7.58 5.62 -9.13
CA CYS A 44 6.70 6.37 -10.04
C CYS A 44 7.00 7.87 -9.98
N HIS A 45 7.15 8.42 -8.76
CA HIS A 45 7.53 9.82 -8.57
C HIS A 45 8.87 10.12 -9.22
N GLU A 46 9.90 9.33 -8.94
CA GLU A 46 11.25 9.50 -9.49
C GLU A 46 11.26 9.50 -11.02
N LYS A 47 10.61 8.51 -11.64
CA LYS A 47 10.51 8.40 -13.09
C LYS A 47 9.79 9.59 -13.73
N ASN A 48 8.72 10.08 -13.10
CA ASN A 48 7.96 11.23 -13.62
C ASN A 48 8.67 12.55 -13.38
N TYR A 49 9.37 12.70 -12.24
CA TYR A 49 10.19 13.88 -11.97
C TYR A 49 11.33 14.01 -13.00
N LYS A 50 11.99 12.92 -13.36
CA LYS A 50 12.98 12.90 -14.42
C LYS A 50 12.41 13.35 -15.77
N LYS A 51 11.22 12.84 -16.15
CA LYS A 51 10.53 13.27 -17.37
C LYS A 51 10.17 14.75 -17.35
N LEU A 52 9.74 15.26 -16.19
CA LEU A 52 9.44 16.68 -16.00
C LEU A 52 10.68 17.55 -16.27
N GLN A 53 11.83 17.17 -15.72
CA GLN A 53 13.09 17.90 -15.88
C GLN A 53 13.62 17.86 -17.33
N GLU A 54 13.56 16.70 -17.97
CA GLU A 54 14.14 16.50 -19.31
C GLU A 54 13.21 16.99 -20.43
N ARG A 55 11.88 16.89 -20.26
CA ARG A 55 10.91 17.00 -21.36
C ARG A 55 9.73 17.97 -21.07
N GLY A 56 9.72 18.58 -19.88
CA GLY A 56 8.68 19.51 -19.47
C GLY A 56 7.36 18.84 -19.01
N PRO A 57 6.42 19.64 -18.49
CA PRO A 57 5.21 19.15 -17.82
C PRO A 57 4.28 18.33 -18.72
N GLY A 58 4.25 18.57 -20.01
CA GLY A 58 3.41 17.82 -20.96
C GLY A 58 3.82 16.36 -21.16
N ARG A 59 4.92 15.92 -20.57
CA ARG A 59 5.42 14.53 -20.67
C ARG A 59 5.31 13.73 -19.38
N VAL A 60 4.81 14.35 -18.32
CA VAL A 60 4.47 13.66 -17.06
C VAL A 60 3.29 12.73 -17.32
N ASN A 61 3.33 11.54 -16.72
CA ASN A 61 2.21 10.60 -16.85
C ASN A 61 0.94 11.19 -16.20
N PRO A 62 -0.18 11.31 -16.91
CA PRO A 62 -1.42 11.83 -16.35
C PRO A 62 -1.97 11.01 -15.17
N LEU A 63 -1.58 9.74 -15.07
CA LEU A 63 -1.92 8.86 -13.95
C LEU A 63 -0.87 8.87 -12.83
N MET A 64 0.10 9.80 -12.86
CA MET A 64 1.17 9.85 -11.86
C MET A 64 0.62 9.86 -10.43
N ILE A 65 -0.37 10.72 -10.16
CA ILE A 65 -0.92 10.86 -8.81
C ILE A 65 -1.57 9.56 -8.32
N PRO A 66 -2.55 8.96 -9.02
CA PRO A 66 -3.15 7.70 -8.57
C PRO A 66 -2.19 6.50 -8.58
N LEU A 67 -1.07 6.59 -9.28
CA LEU A 67 -0.02 5.57 -9.22
C LEU A 67 0.91 5.75 -8.03
N MET A 68 1.03 6.99 -7.51
CA MET A 68 2.00 7.35 -6.48
C MET A 68 1.43 7.29 -5.06
N ILE A 69 0.19 7.74 -4.85
CA ILE A 69 -0.39 7.89 -3.50
C ILE A 69 -0.55 6.53 -2.80
N SER A 70 -0.20 6.50 -1.52
CA SER A 70 -0.09 5.28 -0.71
C SER A 70 -1.42 4.53 -0.55
N ASN A 71 -2.55 5.25 -0.44
CA ASN A 71 -3.87 4.64 -0.29
C ASN A 71 -4.34 3.81 -1.50
N MET A 72 -3.64 3.91 -2.63
CA MET A 72 -3.99 3.12 -3.81
C MET A 72 -3.63 1.64 -3.68
N ALA A 73 -2.84 1.24 -2.69
CA ALA A 73 -2.71 -0.17 -2.34
C ALA A 73 -4.06 -0.73 -1.86
N ALA A 74 -4.68 -0.10 -0.86
CA ALA A 74 -6.01 -0.47 -0.36
C ALA A 74 -7.08 -0.32 -1.46
N GLY A 75 -7.07 0.79 -2.21
CA GLY A 75 -8.01 1.05 -3.30
C GLY A 75 -7.97 -0.01 -4.40
N ASN A 76 -6.78 -0.43 -4.84
CA ASN A 76 -6.64 -1.47 -5.85
C ASN A 76 -7.09 -2.84 -5.34
N VAL A 77 -6.83 -3.18 -4.08
CA VAL A 77 -7.32 -4.42 -3.46
C VAL A 77 -8.86 -4.42 -3.43
N SER A 78 -9.47 -3.34 -2.94
CA SER A 78 -10.94 -3.19 -2.92
C SER A 78 -11.55 -3.37 -4.30
N ILE A 79 -10.98 -2.73 -5.33
CA ILE A 79 -11.46 -2.85 -6.72
C ILE A 79 -11.33 -4.29 -7.24
N GLN A 80 -10.17 -4.93 -7.00
CA GLN A 80 -9.90 -6.27 -7.53
C GLN A 80 -10.73 -7.38 -6.87
N LEU A 81 -11.05 -7.22 -5.59
CA LEU A 81 -11.84 -8.18 -4.83
C LEU A 81 -13.33 -7.80 -4.73
N GLY A 82 -13.73 -6.63 -5.26
CA GLY A 82 -15.12 -6.18 -5.21
C GLY A 82 -15.59 -5.73 -3.84
N LEU A 83 -14.67 -5.37 -2.92
CA LEU A 83 -14.97 -4.95 -1.56
C LEU A 83 -15.48 -3.51 -1.55
N LYS A 84 -16.54 -3.24 -0.78
CA LYS A 84 -17.25 -1.96 -0.77
C LYS A 84 -17.36 -1.34 0.62
N GLY A 85 -16.81 -1.99 1.63
CA GLY A 85 -16.70 -1.45 2.98
C GLY A 85 -15.64 -0.37 3.10
N LYS A 86 -15.27 -0.03 4.32
CA LYS A 86 -14.24 0.97 4.62
C LYS A 86 -12.94 0.65 3.87
N CYS A 87 -12.43 1.63 3.13
CA CYS A 87 -11.17 1.51 2.39
C CYS A 87 -10.25 2.66 2.81
N THR A 88 -9.20 2.34 3.56
CA THR A 88 -8.28 3.35 4.11
C THR A 88 -6.83 2.89 4.06
N ASP A 89 -5.93 3.87 4.12
CA ASP A 89 -4.50 3.70 4.30
C ASP A 89 -4.08 4.22 5.69
N VAL A 90 -3.14 3.55 6.33
CA VAL A 90 -2.55 3.98 7.59
C VAL A 90 -1.05 4.21 7.35
N VAL A 91 -0.60 5.44 7.54
CA VAL A 91 0.79 5.84 7.30
C VAL A 91 1.48 6.12 8.64
N THR A 92 2.23 5.15 9.12
CA THR A 92 3.02 5.23 10.36
C THR A 92 4.42 4.65 10.16
N ALA A 93 5.04 5.00 9.01
CA ALA A 93 6.36 4.51 8.60
C ALA A 93 6.45 2.97 8.67
N CYS A 94 7.48 2.42 9.31
CA CYS A 94 7.68 0.96 9.45
C CYS A 94 6.54 0.23 10.19
N ALA A 95 5.73 0.96 10.97
CA ALA A 95 4.61 0.42 11.72
C ALA A 95 3.27 0.44 10.94
N SER A 96 3.24 0.93 9.69
CA SER A 96 2.01 1.09 8.91
C SER A 96 1.20 -0.20 8.81
N GLY A 97 1.85 -1.32 8.53
CA GLY A 97 1.18 -2.62 8.45
C GLY A 97 0.60 -3.09 9.78
N ALA A 98 1.35 -2.95 10.88
CA ALA A 98 0.88 -3.32 12.21
C ALA A 98 -0.30 -2.46 12.67
N ASN A 99 -0.24 -1.14 12.43
CA ASN A 99 -1.34 -0.23 12.75
C ASN A 99 -2.58 -0.52 11.91
N SER A 100 -2.41 -0.85 10.62
CA SER A 100 -3.52 -1.25 9.76
C SER A 100 -4.26 -2.48 10.31
N ILE A 101 -3.54 -3.48 10.80
CA ILE A 101 -4.13 -4.66 11.45
C ILE A 101 -4.87 -4.27 12.74
N GLY A 102 -4.28 -3.39 13.55
CA GLY A 102 -4.91 -2.89 14.77
C GLY A 102 -6.21 -2.11 14.51
N ASP A 103 -6.21 -1.26 13.48
CA ASP A 103 -7.40 -0.49 13.09
C ASP A 103 -8.49 -1.40 12.48
N ALA A 104 -8.10 -2.43 11.72
CA ALA A 104 -9.02 -3.45 11.22
C ALA A 104 -9.70 -4.22 12.36
N MET A 105 -8.91 -4.67 13.33
CA MET A 105 -9.43 -5.34 14.52
C MET A 105 -10.47 -4.47 15.25
N ARG A 106 -10.18 -3.19 15.45
CA ARG A 106 -11.12 -2.25 16.10
C ARG A 106 -12.37 -2.02 15.28
N ALA A 107 -12.26 -1.87 13.96
CA ALA A 107 -13.40 -1.71 13.07
C ALA A 107 -14.37 -2.91 13.17
N ILE A 108 -13.83 -4.12 13.27
CA ILE A 108 -14.63 -5.34 13.50
C ILE A 108 -15.24 -5.35 14.91
N GLN A 109 -14.45 -5.05 15.95
CA GLN A 109 -14.93 -5.02 17.34
C GLN A 109 -16.05 -4.01 17.58
N TYR A 110 -16.01 -2.86 16.87
CA TYR A 110 -17.04 -1.83 16.98
C TYR A 110 -18.25 -2.09 16.06
N GLY A 111 -18.22 -3.13 15.25
CA GLY A 111 -19.31 -3.48 14.35
C GLY A 111 -19.36 -2.65 13.06
N ASP A 112 -18.31 -1.90 12.72
CA ASP A 112 -18.22 -1.16 11.47
C ASP A 112 -18.06 -2.11 10.28
N LEU A 113 -17.33 -3.22 10.48
CA LEU A 113 -17.04 -4.25 9.48
C LEU A 113 -17.26 -5.64 10.09
N ASP A 114 -17.51 -6.63 9.24
CA ASP A 114 -17.53 -8.04 9.62
C ASP A 114 -16.21 -8.72 9.25
N VAL A 115 -15.62 -8.30 8.13
CA VAL A 115 -14.33 -8.79 7.63
C VAL A 115 -13.46 -7.60 7.20
N CYS A 116 -12.15 -7.73 7.32
CA CYS A 116 -11.23 -6.72 6.81
C CYS A 116 -9.95 -7.36 6.25
N VAL A 117 -9.62 -7.00 5.01
CA VAL A 117 -8.30 -7.27 4.44
C VAL A 117 -7.34 -6.20 4.98
N ALA A 118 -6.39 -6.61 5.81
CA ALA A 118 -5.51 -5.68 6.50
C ALA A 118 -4.04 -6.10 6.40
N GLY A 119 -3.15 -5.12 6.35
CA GLY A 119 -1.71 -5.37 6.29
C GLY A 119 -0.90 -4.16 5.85
N GLY A 120 0.28 -4.41 5.33
CA GLY A 120 1.16 -3.36 4.81
C GLY A 120 1.87 -3.79 3.53
N THR A 121 2.24 -2.81 2.73
CA THR A 121 2.99 -3.01 1.49
C THR A 121 3.98 -1.88 1.26
N GLU A 122 5.12 -2.19 0.66
CA GLU A 122 6.12 -1.18 0.29
C GLU A 122 6.96 -1.66 -0.90
N ALA A 123 7.40 -0.73 -1.75
CA ALA A 123 8.27 -1.03 -2.88
C ALA A 123 9.22 0.14 -3.17
N SER A 124 9.95 0.59 -2.14
CA SER A 124 10.80 1.79 -2.20
C SER A 124 12.26 1.48 -2.55
N ILE A 125 12.56 0.30 -3.11
CA ILE A 125 13.90 -0.08 -3.57
C ILE A 125 14.17 0.53 -4.95
N CYS A 126 14.36 1.84 -4.96
CA CYS A 126 14.72 2.63 -6.14
C CYS A 126 15.87 3.59 -5.75
N PRO A 127 16.55 4.23 -6.72
CA PRO A 127 17.72 5.07 -6.43
C PRO A 127 17.50 6.11 -5.34
N SER A 128 16.41 6.86 -5.38
CA SER A 128 16.10 7.87 -4.36
C SER A 128 15.79 7.24 -2.99
N GLY A 129 15.08 6.11 -2.97
CA GLY A 129 14.79 5.37 -1.73
C GLY A 129 16.07 4.86 -1.07
N VAL A 130 16.91 4.18 -1.83
CA VAL A 130 18.21 3.69 -1.33
C VAL A 130 19.09 4.84 -0.87
N ALA A 131 19.18 5.92 -1.65
CA ALA A 131 19.97 7.10 -1.26
C ALA A 131 19.47 7.74 0.04
N GLY A 132 18.14 7.88 0.21
CA GLY A 132 17.53 8.42 1.42
C GLY A 132 17.84 7.57 2.66
N PHE A 133 17.67 6.27 2.59
CA PHE A 133 18.00 5.36 3.70
C PHE A 133 19.51 5.29 3.98
N THR A 134 20.35 5.42 2.96
CA THR A 134 21.80 5.51 3.13
C THR A 134 22.18 6.81 3.86
N ALA A 135 21.59 7.93 3.48
CA ALA A 135 21.84 9.22 4.12
C ALA A 135 21.43 9.25 5.61
N LEU A 136 20.38 8.48 5.97
CA LEU A 136 19.97 8.27 7.37
C LEU A 136 20.90 7.32 8.14
N THR A 137 21.93 6.75 7.51
CA THR A 137 22.78 5.69 8.07
C THR A 137 21.98 4.45 8.52
N ALA A 138 20.79 4.27 7.97
CA ALA A 138 19.92 3.11 8.27
C ALA A 138 20.34 1.84 7.53
N CYS A 139 21.07 1.98 6.41
CA CYS A 139 21.68 0.85 5.72
C CYS A 139 23.07 0.58 6.30
N LEU A 140 23.17 -0.45 7.11
CA LEU A 140 24.46 -0.95 7.60
C LEU A 140 25.12 -1.78 6.52
N LEU A 141 26.28 -1.33 6.02
CA LEU A 141 27.16 -2.15 5.16
C LEU A 141 27.88 -3.24 5.97
N TYR A 142 28.08 -3.00 7.26
CA TYR A 142 28.59 -3.96 8.24
C TYR A 142 28.04 -3.61 9.60
N THR A 143 27.85 -4.63 10.42
CA THR A 143 27.49 -4.47 11.82
C THR A 143 28.44 -3.48 12.51
N SER A 144 27.98 -2.30 12.83
CA SER A 144 28.63 -1.57 13.88
C SER A 144 28.42 -2.38 15.16
N PRO A 145 29.45 -2.61 15.96
CA PRO A 145 29.22 -3.10 17.31
C PRO A 145 28.39 -2.03 18.03
N SER A 146 27.17 -2.42 18.43
CA SER A 146 26.32 -1.63 19.31
C SER A 146 27.01 -1.40 20.64
#